data_efca65977bc090bd4f9eb03ba5780e32
#
_entry.id   efca65977bc090bd4f9eb03ba5780e32
#
_cell.length_a   1.000
_cell.length_b   1.000
_cell.length_c   1.000
_cell.angle_alpha   90.00
_cell.angle_beta   90.00
_cell.angle_gamma   90.00
#
_symmetry.space_group_name_H-M   'P 1'
#
loop_
_entity.id
_entity.type
_entity.pdbx_description
1 polymer ?
#
loop_
_entity_poly.entity_id
_entity_poly.type
_entity_poly.pdbx_seq_one_letter_code
_entity_poly.pdbx_strand_id
1 'polypeptide(L)'
;MKKRSNIDTVLDMVEAFLKGNMSRIDFKLDFPYEVQKRYQKMAREDVEFARLIDDRLVEDGVYKGDRLSDEEFRELIRKQFLDVVDISDEGFL
;
A
#
# COMPACT_ATOMS: atom_id res chain seq x y z
N MET A 1 -16.24 -4.88 16.03
CA MET A 1 -15.55 -4.47 14.80
C MET A 1 -14.11 -4.98 14.84
N LYS A 2 -13.69 -5.64 13.79
CA LYS A 2 -12.35 -6.20 13.75
C LYS A 2 -11.32 -5.11 13.49
N LYS A 3 -10.31 -5.01 14.36
CA LYS A 3 -9.22 -4.06 14.16
C LYS A 3 -8.23 -4.57 13.12
N ARG A 4 -7.89 -3.72 12.17
CA ARG A 4 -6.89 -4.02 11.15
C ARG A 4 -5.66 -3.15 11.36
N SER A 5 -5.07 -3.22 12.55
CA SER A 5 -4.01 -2.29 12.94
C SER A 5 -2.76 -2.37 12.07
N ASN A 6 -2.39 -3.57 11.61
CA ASN A 6 -1.23 -3.72 10.72
C ASN A 6 -1.54 -3.25 9.31
N ILE A 7 -2.71 -3.58 8.79
CA ILE A 7 -3.16 -3.09 7.49
C ILE A 7 -3.23 -1.56 7.52
N ASP A 8 -3.86 -1.00 8.54
CA ASP A 8 -3.99 0.45 8.65
C ASP A 8 -2.63 1.14 8.74
N THR A 9 -1.66 0.53 9.42
CA THR A 9 -0.32 1.10 9.53
C THR A 9 0.33 1.25 8.15
N VAL A 10 0.27 0.21 7.32
CA VAL A 10 0.89 0.31 5.99
C VAL A 10 0.10 1.24 5.06
N LEU A 11 -1.23 1.28 5.19
CA LEU A 11 -2.03 2.23 4.40
C LEU A 11 -1.76 3.67 4.81
N ASP A 12 -1.52 3.93 6.10
CA ASP A 12 -1.14 5.26 6.57
C ASP A 12 0.18 5.71 5.93
N MET A 13 1.11 4.79 5.69
CA MET A 13 2.35 5.11 4.99
C MET A 13 2.07 5.57 3.56
N VAL A 14 1.16 4.91 2.86
CA VAL A 14 0.78 5.31 1.51
C VAL A 14 0.18 6.71 1.53
N GLU A 15 -0.73 6.97 2.47
CA GLU A 15 -1.34 8.29 2.59
C GLU A 15 -0.30 9.36 2.91
N ALA A 16 0.63 9.07 3.82
CA ALA A 16 1.69 10.02 4.14
C ALA A 16 2.52 10.38 2.91
N PHE A 17 2.85 9.37 2.10
CA PHE A 17 3.58 9.61 0.85
C PHE A 17 2.74 10.47 -0.11
N LEU A 18 1.48 10.13 -0.31
CA LEU A 18 0.62 10.87 -1.24
C LEU A 18 0.37 12.30 -0.80
N LYS A 19 0.36 12.56 0.50
CA LYS A 19 0.20 13.91 1.04
C LYS A 19 1.49 14.72 1.06
N GLY A 20 2.61 14.12 0.67
CA GLY A 20 3.89 14.80 0.66
C GLY A 20 4.61 14.81 2.00
N ASN A 21 4.17 14.01 2.97
CA ASN A 21 4.78 13.93 4.29
C ASN A 21 5.88 12.87 4.38
N MET A 22 6.08 12.09 3.32
CA MET A 22 7.13 11.08 3.25
C MET A 22 7.80 11.18 1.88
N SER A 23 9.12 11.13 1.84
CA SER A 23 9.85 11.21 0.58
C SER A 23 9.69 9.92 -0.23
N ARG A 24 9.94 10.02 -1.55
CA ARG A 24 9.89 8.86 -2.43
C ARG A 24 10.92 7.80 -2.01
N ILE A 25 12.12 8.23 -1.65
CA ILE A 25 13.18 7.31 -1.24
C ILE A 25 12.77 6.55 0.01
N ASP A 26 12.27 7.26 1.02
CA ASP A 26 11.83 6.63 2.26
C ASP A 26 10.67 5.67 2.00
N PHE A 27 9.71 6.08 1.19
CA PHE A 27 8.57 5.23 0.86
C PHE A 27 9.01 3.97 0.13
N LYS A 28 9.89 4.09 -0.85
CA LYS A 28 10.40 2.94 -1.62
C LYS A 28 11.14 1.93 -0.74
N LEU A 29 11.84 2.41 0.27
CA LEU A 29 12.58 1.53 1.16
C LEU A 29 11.72 0.97 2.27
N ASP A 30 10.95 1.83 2.91
CA ASP A 30 10.24 1.46 4.13
C ASP A 30 8.92 0.73 3.87
N PHE A 31 8.18 1.12 2.83
CA PHE A 31 6.87 0.54 2.59
C PHE A 31 6.93 -0.96 2.27
N PRO A 32 7.73 -1.41 1.27
CA PRO A 32 7.82 -2.86 1.00
C PRO A 32 8.33 -3.64 2.20
N TYR A 33 9.28 -3.06 2.94
CA TYR A 33 9.82 -3.69 4.13
C TYR A 33 8.73 -3.89 5.20
N GLU A 34 7.94 -2.85 5.47
CA GLU A 34 6.87 -2.94 6.46
C GLU A 34 5.78 -3.92 6.04
N VAL A 35 5.44 -3.94 4.75
CA VAL A 35 4.46 -4.91 4.25
C VAL A 35 4.95 -6.33 4.48
N GLN A 36 6.21 -6.60 4.12
CA GLN A 36 6.78 -7.94 4.30
C GLN A 36 6.83 -8.33 5.77
N LYS A 37 7.30 -7.42 6.60
CA LYS A 37 7.43 -7.64 8.04
C LYS A 37 6.10 -7.93 8.70
N ARG A 38 5.04 -7.24 8.28
CA ARG A 38 3.71 -7.33 8.87
C ARG A 38 2.77 -8.27 8.14
N TYR A 39 3.22 -8.90 7.05
CA TYR A 39 2.33 -9.62 6.16
C TYR A 39 1.51 -10.71 6.87
N GLN A 40 2.14 -11.51 7.71
CA GLN A 40 1.40 -12.57 8.43
C GLN A 40 0.33 -11.99 9.35
N LYS A 41 0.64 -10.89 10.03
CA LYS A 41 -0.34 -10.22 10.90
C LYS A 41 -1.44 -9.59 10.08
N MET A 42 -1.10 -8.98 8.94
CA MET A 42 -2.07 -8.42 8.02
C MET A 42 -3.00 -9.50 7.48
N ALA A 43 -2.46 -10.67 7.14
CA ALA A 43 -3.25 -11.78 6.62
C ALA A 43 -4.23 -12.30 7.67
N ARG A 44 -3.87 -12.26 8.95
CA ARG A 44 -4.80 -12.61 10.02
C ARG A 44 -5.92 -11.60 10.18
N GLU A 45 -5.63 -10.34 9.88
CA GLU A 45 -6.64 -9.29 9.93
C GLU A 45 -7.60 -9.40 8.75
N ASP A 46 -7.05 -9.58 7.54
CA ASP A 46 -7.82 -9.73 6.30
C ASP A 46 -6.87 -10.25 5.22
N VAL A 47 -6.95 -11.55 4.91
CA VAL A 47 -6.00 -12.19 4.01
C VAL A 47 -6.09 -11.64 2.59
N GLU A 48 -7.28 -11.34 2.11
CA GLU A 48 -7.44 -10.82 0.75
C GLU A 48 -6.95 -9.40 0.62
N PHE A 49 -7.21 -8.58 1.63
CA PHE A 49 -6.71 -7.21 1.65
C PHE A 49 -5.18 -7.19 1.71
N ALA A 50 -4.59 -8.06 2.55
CA ALA A 50 -3.14 -8.16 2.63
C ALA A 50 -2.53 -8.53 1.28
N ARG A 51 -3.15 -9.47 0.57
CA ARG A 51 -2.69 -9.87 -0.76
C ARG A 51 -2.81 -8.73 -1.77
N LEU A 52 -3.90 -7.99 -1.73
CA LEU A 52 -4.09 -6.84 -2.61
C LEU A 52 -3.03 -5.76 -2.36
N ILE A 53 -2.71 -5.48 -1.11
CA ILE A 53 -1.68 -4.50 -0.78
C ILE A 53 -0.34 -4.93 -1.38
N ASP A 54 0.03 -6.19 -1.20
CA ASP A 54 1.29 -6.68 -1.75
C ASP A 54 1.29 -6.65 -3.28
N ASP A 55 0.24 -7.16 -3.92
CA ASP A 55 0.19 -7.25 -5.38
C ASP A 55 0.10 -5.88 -6.05
N ARG A 56 -0.73 -4.99 -5.53
CA ARG A 56 -1.03 -3.71 -6.18
C ARG A 56 -0.10 -2.59 -5.76
N LEU A 57 0.24 -2.53 -4.49
CA LEU A 57 1.03 -1.40 -4.00
C LEU A 57 2.52 -1.70 -3.99
N VAL A 58 2.93 -2.92 -3.68
CA VAL A 58 4.35 -3.27 -3.70
C VAL A 58 4.78 -3.67 -5.11
N GLU A 59 4.18 -4.73 -5.68
CA GLU A 59 4.63 -5.26 -6.97
C GLU A 59 4.27 -4.33 -8.12
N ASP A 60 3.01 -3.96 -8.27
CA ASP A 60 2.54 -3.12 -9.37
C ASP A 60 2.74 -1.63 -9.11
N GLY A 61 3.06 -1.26 -7.88
CA GLY A 61 3.31 0.14 -7.51
C GLY A 61 4.79 0.45 -7.40
N VAL A 62 5.37 0.13 -6.22
CA VAL A 62 6.76 0.53 -5.94
C VAL A 62 7.74 -0.06 -6.95
N TYR A 63 7.65 -1.37 -7.22
CA TYR A 63 8.63 -2.02 -8.08
C TYR A 63 8.47 -1.65 -9.54
N LYS A 64 7.23 -1.64 -10.05
CA LYS A 64 6.99 -1.26 -11.44
C LYS A 64 7.25 0.22 -11.70
N GLY A 65 7.06 1.05 -10.68
CA GLY A 65 7.23 2.49 -10.82
C GLY A 65 8.66 2.98 -10.62
N ASP A 66 9.62 2.08 -10.44
CA ASP A 66 10.97 2.46 -10.04
C ASP A 66 11.66 3.43 -11.02
N ARG A 67 11.34 3.33 -12.31
CA ARG A 67 11.97 4.18 -13.34
C ARG A 67 11.16 5.42 -13.70
N LEU A 68 10.00 5.61 -13.10
CA LEU A 68 9.15 6.74 -13.39
C LEU A 68 9.67 8.01 -12.71
N SER A 69 9.28 9.17 -13.24
CA SER A 69 9.53 10.44 -12.57
C SER A 69 8.81 10.48 -11.23
N ASP A 70 9.16 11.44 -10.38
CA ASP A 70 8.52 11.59 -9.08
C ASP A 70 7.01 11.78 -9.22
N GLU A 71 6.60 12.60 -10.17
CA GLU A 71 5.19 12.87 -10.42
C GLU A 71 4.45 11.63 -10.93
N GLU A 72 5.05 10.95 -11.91
CA GLU A 72 4.47 9.72 -12.46
C GLU A 72 4.40 8.61 -11.43
N PHE A 73 5.44 8.50 -10.60
CA PHE A 73 5.46 7.50 -9.53
C PHE A 73 4.33 7.76 -8.53
N ARG A 74 4.17 9.03 -8.12
CA ARG A 74 3.09 9.39 -7.20
C ARG A 74 1.71 9.07 -7.77
N GLU A 75 1.51 9.36 -9.05
CA GLU A 75 0.24 9.05 -9.70
C GLU A 75 -0.02 7.54 -9.79
N LEU A 76 1.03 6.75 -10.06
CA LEU A 76 0.89 5.30 -10.07
C LEU A 76 0.49 4.78 -8.69
N ILE A 77 1.15 5.25 -7.63
CA ILE A 77 0.82 4.82 -6.27
C ILE A 77 -0.59 5.24 -5.90
N ARG A 78 -1.00 6.45 -6.27
CA ARG A 78 -2.36 6.93 -6.02
C ARG A 78 -3.39 6.03 -6.69
N LYS A 79 -3.16 5.69 -7.95
CA LYS A 79 -4.07 4.83 -8.69
C LYS A 79 -4.19 3.45 -8.05
N GLN A 80 -3.07 2.84 -7.70
CA GLN A 80 -3.08 1.53 -7.06
C GLN A 80 -3.75 1.58 -5.69
N PHE A 81 -3.51 2.65 -4.94
CA PHE A 81 -4.12 2.82 -3.63
C PHE A 81 -5.64 2.90 -3.73
N LEU A 82 -6.14 3.69 -4.68
CA LEU A 82 -7.58 3.82 -4.88
C LEU A 82 -8.20 2.49 -5.31
N ASP A 83 -7.52 1.74 -6.20
CA ASP A 83 -7.99 0.43 -6.62
C ASP A 83 -8.09 -0.55 -5.44
N VAL A 84 -7.07 -0.55 -4.57
CA VAL A 84 -7.07 -1.43 -3.39
C VAL A 84 -8.22 -1.09 -2.46
N VAL A 85 -8.42 0.19 -2.19
CA VAL A 85 -9.50 0.64 -1.30
C VAL A 85 -10.87 0.31 -1.89
N ASP A 86 -11.06 0.56 -3.19
CA ASP A 86 -12.34 0.28 -3.85
C ASP A 86 -12.66 -1.21 -3.86
N ILE A 87 -11.68 -2.05 -4.20
CA ILE A 87 -11.89 -3.50 -4.21
C ILE A 87 -12.24 -4.00 -2.81
N SER A 88 -11.55 -3.48 -1.79
CA SER A 88 -11.82 -3.85 -0.41
C SER A 88 -13.23 -3.47 0.01
N ASP A 89 -13.67 -2.25 -0.34
CA ASP A 89 -15.01 -1.79 -0.01
C ASP A 89 -16.07 -2.65 -0.70
N GLU A 90 -15.87 -2.97 -1.97
CA GLU A 90 -16.78 -3.84 -2.71
C GLU A 90 -16.85 -5.24 -2.10
N GLY A 91 -15.75 -5.71 -1.57
CA GLY A 91 -15.68 -7.02 -0.95
C GLY A 91 -16.54 -7.15 0.31
N PHE A 92 -17.00 -6.05 0.87
CA PHE A 92 -17.87 -6.06 2.05
C PHE A 92 -19.36 -6.05 1.71
N LEU A 93 -19.67 -5.94 0.45
CA LEU A 93 -21.06 -5.98 0.02
C LEU A 93 -21.47 -7.43 -0.26
#